data_83009ac5bebecfc72acf1d6bad3edd00
#
_entry.id   83009ac5bebecfc72acf1d6bad3edd00
#
_cell.length_a   1.000
_cell.length_b   1.000
_cell.length_c   1.000
_cell.angle_alpha   90.00
_cell.angle_beta   90.00
_cell.angle_gamma   90.00
#
_symmetry.space_group_name_H-M   'P 1'
#
loop_
_entity.id
_entity.type
_entity.pdbx_description
1 polymer ?
#
loop_
_entity_poly.entity_id
_entity_poly.type
_entity_poly.pdbx_seq_one_letter_code
_entity_poly.pdbx_strand_id
1 'polypeptide(L)'
;PANLDPIERRRYVWEFPVRLSHWVNAIAIGVLFLTGLFIASPAAAPNGEAYNHFLMGKIRLLHFAFAYALLVGIAIRVYWFFVGNNYARSGFPFFWRRSWYKAVFGQVVEYTHLERGHINIGHNSLAGISYVAFFAMCGFEGVTGFALYGESNPGGFWDKLVGWTTPLLGGSFRVHMLHHLVAWLIIVFVVFHLYIAIYDAFLYKNGLIDSIVAGPKFYEPGDHDADKWIS
;
A
#
# COMPACT_ATOMS: atom_id res chain seq x y z
N PRO A 1 -12.81 -20.76 -31.65
CA PRO A 1 -12.24 -20.41 -30.37
C PRO A 1 -12.11 -21.70 -29.58
N ALA A 2 -10.83 -22.12 -29.32
CA ALA A 2 -10.57 -23.31 -28.53
C ALA A 2 -11.13 -23.09 -27.12
N ASN A 3 -12.13 -23.90 -26.73
CA ASN A 3 -12.61 -23.96 -25.36
C ASN A 3 -11.49 -24.58 -24.53
N LEU A 4 -10.62 -23.73 -23.97
CA LEU A 4 -9.62 -24.15 -23.00
C LEU A 4 -10.33 -24.67 -21.75
N ASP A 5 -9.83 -25.75 -21.18
CA ASP A 5 -10.29 -26.28 -19.90
C ASP A 5 -10.19 -25.19 -18.84
N PRO A 6 -11.13 -25.03 -17.89
CA PRO A 6 -11.05 -24.09 -16.79
C PRO A 6 -9.73 -24.15 -16.00
N ILE A 7 -9.08 -25.31 -15.96
CA ILE A 7 -7.76 -25.50 -15.33
C ILE A 7 -6.65 -24.84 -16.13
N GLU A 8 -6.71 -24.82 -17.46
CA GLU A 8 -5.72 -24.18 -18.33
C GLU A 8 -5.80 -22.64 -18.29
N ARG A 9 -6.91 -22.08 -17.80
CA ARG A 9 -7.13 -20.65 -17.64
C ARG A 9 -6.63 -20.11 -16.29
N ARG A 10 -6.02 -20.95 -15.45
CA ARG A 10 -5.59 -20.59 -14.10
C ARG A 10 -4.09 -20.32 -14.06
N ARG A 11 -3.68 -19.09 -13.74
CA ARG A 11 -2.28 -18.71 -13.50
C ARG A 11 -2.03 -18.32 -12.07
N TYR A 12 -0.92 -18.81 -11.48
CA TYR A 12 -0.45 -18.38 -10.17
C TYR A 12 0.27 -17.04 -10.32
N VAL A 13 -0.40 -15.96 -9.89
CA VAL A 13 0.06 -14.58 -10.07
C VAL A 13 0.75 -14.06 -8.81
N TRP A 14 0.08 -14.18 -7.66
CA TRP A 14 0.59 -13.61 -6.42
C TRP A 14 1.22 -14.67 -5.53
N GLU A 15 2.54 -14.60 -5.41
CA GLU A 15 3.31 -15.47 -4.52
C GLU A 15 2.98 -15.19 -3.05
N PHE A 16 3.17 -16.20 -2.19
CA PHE A 16 2.81 -16.12 -0.78
C PHE A 16 3.37 -14.88 -0.06
N PRO A 17 4.66 -14.47 -0.23
CA PRO A 17 5.18 -13.27 0.44
C PRO A 17 4.51 -11.97 -0.01
N VAL A 18 4.07 -11.88 -1.27
CA VAL A 18 3.33 -10.72 -1.78
C VAL A 18 1.97 -10.62 -1.09
N ARG A 19 1.27 -11.74 -0.97
CA ARG A 19 -0.04 -11.81 -0.28
C ARG A 19 0.08 -11.53 1.20
N LEU A 20 1.06 -12.14 1.85
CA LEU A 20 1.32 -11.94 3.27
C LEU A 20 1.64 -10.46 3.57
N SER A 21 2.57 -9.87 2.82
CA SER A 21 2.92 -8.44 3.00
C SER A 21 1.74 -7.52 2.73
N HIS A 22 0.89 -7.83 1.73
CA HIS A 22 -0.32 -7.07 1.46
C HIS A 22 -1.27 -7.06 2.67
N TRP A 23 -1.60 -8.22 3.23
CA TRP A 23 -2.54 -8.31 4.34
C TRP A 23 -1.96 -7.75 5.65
N VAL A 24 -0.68 -7.98 5.92
CA VAL A 24 0.00 -7.36 7.07
C VAL A 24 -0.06 -5.84 6.95
N ASN A 25 0.25 -5.28 5.78
CA ASN A 25 0.20 -3.84 5.56
C ASN A 25 -1.23 -3.28 5.63
N ALA A 26 -2.22 -3.99 5.08
CA ALA A 26 -3.62 -3.56 5.13
C ALA A 26 -4.14 -3.46 6.57
N ILE A 27 -3.85 -4.48 7.39
CA ILE A 27 -4.22 -4.48 8.82
C ILE A 27 -3.44 -3.39 9.56
N ALA A 28 -2.12 -3.27 9.31
CA ALA A 28 -1.28 -2.27 9.96
C ALA A 28 -1.77 -0.86 9.68
N ILE A 29 -2.10 -0.52 8.43
CA ILE A 29 -2.62 0.81 8.06
C ILE A 29 -3.94 1.11 8.78
N GLY A 30 -4.86 0.15 8.84
CA GLY A 30 -6.12 0.33 9.57
C GLY A 30 -5.90 0.62 11.06
N VAL A 31 -5.04 -0.17 11.72
CA VAL A 31 -4.71 0.03 13.14
C VAL A 31 -3.95 1.34 13.36
N LEU A 32 -2.97 1.66 12.52
CA LEU A 32 -2.20 2.90 12.60
C LEU A 32 -3.08 4.13 12.44
N PHE A 33 -4.00 4.12 11.49
CA PHE A 33 -4.92 5.22 11.29
C PHE A 33 -5.83 5.43 12.49
N LEU A 34 -6.48 4.37 13.00
CA LEU A 34 -7.38 4.47 14.14
C LEU A 34 -6.65 4.91 15.42
N THR A 35 -5.49 4.32 15.69
CA THR A 35 -4.67 4.70 16.84
C THR A 35 -4.10 6.11 16.70
N GLY A 36 -3.70 6.50 15.47
CA GLY A 36 -3.21 7.85 15.17
C GLY A 36 -4.29 8.92 15.40
N LEU A 37 -5.53 8.69 14.97
CA LEU A 37 -6.66 9.57 15.26
C LEU A 37 -6.89 9.72 16.76
N PHE A 38 -6.83 8.61 17.51
CA PHE A 38 -6.98 8.65 18.97
C PHE A 38 -5.84 9.41 19.65
N ILE A 39 -4.59 9.26 19.17
CA ILE A 39 -3.42 10.00 19.69
C ILE A 39 -3.58 11.50 19.42
N ALA A 40 -4.05 11.86 18.21
CA ALA A 40 -4.22 13.26 17.82
C ALA A 40 -5.39 13.95 18.56
N SER A 41 -6.48 13.20 18.80
CA SER A 41 -7.68 13.71 19.47
C SER A 41 -8.33 12.60 20.31
N PRO A 42 -7.92 12.47 21.58
CA PRO A 42 -8.45 11.43 22.46
C PRO A 42 -9.95 11.55 22.67
N ALA A 43 -10.72 10.58 22.17
CA ALA A 43 -12.18 10.57 22.32
C ALA A 43 -12.65 10.20 23.73
N ALA A 44 -11.79 9.61 24.56
CA ALA A 44 -12.07 9.21 25.92
C ALA A 44 -10.89 9.57 26.85
N ALA A 45 -11.18 10.32 27.88
CA ALA A 45 -10.29 10.51 29.01
C ALA A 45 -10.71 9.55 30.13
N PRO A 46 -9.80 8.72 30.66
CA PRO A 46 -10.13 7.85 31.79
C PRO A 46 -10.45 8.72 33.02
N ASN A 47 -11.49 8.33 33.76
CA ASN A 47 -11.82 8.95 35.04
C ASN A 47 -10.90 8.41 36.14
N GLY A 48 -10.38 9.29 37.00
CA GLY A 48 -9.52 8.94 38.13
C GLY A 48 -8.03 9.29 37.93
N GLU A 49 -7.19 8.77 38.80
CA GLU A 49 -5.77 9.09 38.81
C GLU A 49 -5.04 8.51 37.59
N ALA A 50 -4.20 9.34 36.92
CA ALA A 50 -3.52 8.99 35.68
C ALA A 50 -2.63 7.74 35.79
N TYR A 51 -2.05 7.47 36.98
CA TYR A 51 -1.21 6.30 37.21
C TYR A 51 -1.95 4.97 37.17
N ASN A 52 -3.28 4.98 37.34
CA ASN A 52 -4.13 3.77 37.24
C ASN A 52 -4.64 3.51 35.82
N HIS A 53 -4.45 4.47 34.89
CA HIS A 53 -5.08 4.43 33.58
C HIS A 53 -4.08 4.73 32.45
N PHE A 54 -3.36 3.70 32.00
CA PHE A 54 -2.39 3.79 30.89
C PHE A 54 -3.02 3.67 29.48
N LEU A 55 -4.26 4.16 29.29
CA LEU A 55 -4.94 4.02 27.99
C LEU A 55 -4.10 4.64 26.85
N MET A 56 -3.68 5.88 26.99
CA MET A 56 -2.87 6.55 25.97
C MET A 56 -1.53 5.84 25.74
N GLY A 57 -0.89 5.33 26.78
CA GLY A 57 0.35 4.55 26.68
C GLY A 57 0.14 3.24 25.91
N LYS A 58 -0.97 2.55 26.15
CA LYS A 58 -1.34 1.32 25.40
C LYS A 58 -1.62 1.62 23.93
N ILE A 59 -2.35 2.70 23.64
CA ILE A 59 -2.65 3.13 22.26
C ILE A 59 -1.36 3.49 21.50
N ARG A 60 -0.45 4.25 22.15
CA ARG A 60 0.87 4.57 21.56
C ARG A 60 1.72 3.31 21.33
N LEU A 61 1.74 2.38 22.30
CA LEU A 61 2.44 1.10 22.13
C LEU A 61 1.90 0.33 20.92
N LEU A 62 0.58 0.25 20.79
CA LEU A 62 -0.07 -0.40 19.65
C LEU A 62 0.29 0.30 18.33
N HIS A 63 0.24 1.63 18.30
CA HIS A 63 0.64 2.41 17.13
C HIS A 63 2.08 2.11 16.70
N PHE A 64 3.03 2.13 17.63
CA PHE A 64 4.43 1.84 17.33
C PHE A 64 4.65 0.38 16.91
N ALA A 65 3.99 -0.58 17.54
CA ALA A 65 4.09 -1.99 17.16
C ALA A 65 3.64 -2.22 15.71
N PHE A 66 2.51 -1.61 15.31
CA PHE A 66 2.01 -1.70 13.94
C PHE A 66 2.81 -0.85 12.94
N ALA A 67 3.51 0.23 13.38
CA ALA A 67 4.48 0.94 12.55
C ALA A 67 5.67 0.03 12.18
N TYR A 68 6.20 -0.75 13.12
CA TYR A 68 7.21 -1.77 12.81
C TYR A 68 6.66 -2.88 11.91
N ALA A 69 5.43 -3.35 12.14
CA ALA A 69 4.81 -4.36 11.28
C ALA A 69 4.68 -3.86 9.83
N LEU A 70 4.23 -2.61 9.64
CA LEU A 70 4.16 -1.97 8.33
C LEU A 70 5.54 -1.87 7.67
N LEU A 71 6.57 -1.43 8.41
CA LEU A 71 7.94 -1.33 7.90
C LEU A 71 8.48 -2.69 7.43
N VAL A 72 8.27 -3.75 8.22
CA VAL A 72 8.67 -5.12 7.86
C VAL A 72 7.89 -5.59 6.62
N GLY A 73 6.58 -5.35 6.56
CA GLY A 73 5.76 -5.71 5.41
C GLY A 73 6.19 -5.00 4.13
N ILE A 74 6.54 -3.72 4.21
CA ILE A 74 7.12 -2.94 3.10
C ILE A 74 8.49 -3.52 2.70
N ALA A 75 9.37 -3.81 3.65
CA ALA A 75 10.69 -4.39 3.39
C ALA A 75 10.57 -5.75 2.67
N ILE A 76 9.68 -6.64 3.12
CA ILE A 76 9.38 -7.90 2.45
C ILE A 76 8.90 -7.65 1.02
N ARG A 77 8.00 -6.70 0.82
CA ARG A 77 7.47 -6.39 -0.52
C ARG A 77 8.53 -5.83 -1.47
N VAL A 78 9.40 -4.96 -0.97
CA VAL A 78 10.55 -4.41 -1.74
C VAL A 78 11.54 -5.52 -2.07
N TYR A 79 11.90 -6.37 -1.11
CA TYR A 79 12.76 -7.51 -1.37
C TYR A 79 12.16 -8.43 -2.44
N TRP A 80 10.86 -8.74 -2.35
CA TRP A 80 10.17 -9.63 -3.28
C TRP A 80 10.03 -9.04 -4.68
N PHE A 81 10.13 -7.72 -4.82
CA PHE A 81 10.22 -7.07 -6.13
C PHE A 81 11.47 -7.52 -6.90
N PHE A 82 12.59 -7.79 -6.23
CA PHE A 82 13.83 -8.19 -6.88
C PHE A 82 13.93 -9.71 -7.13
N VAL A 83 13.41 -10.53 -6.23
CA VAL A 83 13.56 -12.00 -6.27
C VAL A 83 12.29 -12.75 -6.69
N GLY A 84 11.14 -12.10 -6.69
CA GLY A 84 9.86 -12.70 -7.03
C GLY A 84 9.65 -12.92 -8.52
N ASN A 85 8.49 -13.47 -8.87
CA ASN A 85 8.08 -13.73 -10.25
C ASN A 85 7.86 -12.43 -11.05
N ASN A 86 7.63 -12.55 -12.36
CA ASN A 86 7.42 -11.40 -13.24
C ASN A 86 6.21 -10.55 -12.81
N TYR A 87 5.18 -11.15 -12.22
CA TYR A 87 4.02 -10.43 -11.71
C TYR A 87 4.33 -9.58 -10.48
N ALA A 88 5.31 -9.99 -9.65
CA ALA A 88 5.79 -9.18 -8.54
C ALA A 88 6.44 -7.87 -8.99
N ARG A 89 6.97 -7.84 -10.22
CA ARG A 89 7.57 -6.66 -10.87
C ARG A 89 6.58 -5.91 -11.78
N SER A 90 5.47 -6.54 -12.15
CA SER A 90 4.44 -5.90 -12.96
C SER A 90 3.90 -4.68 -12.23
N GLY A 91 3.77 -3.56 -12.90
CA GLY A 91 3.35 -2.31 -12.30
C GLY A 91 4.50 -1.35 -11.97
N PHE A 92 5.76 -1.73 -12.20
CA PHE A 92 6.84 -0.75 -12.13
C PHE A 92 6.70 0.27 -13.28
N PRO A 93 6.63 1.58 -12.97
CA PRO A 93 6.42 2.60 -13.98
C PRO A 93 7.70 2.84 -14.79
N PHE A 94 7.64 2.54 -16.08
CA PHE A 94 8.73 2.81 -17.03
C PHE A 94 8.63 4.25 -17.55
N PHE A 95 8.93 5.24 -16.72
CA PHE A 95 8.80 6.67 -17.03
C PHE A 95 9.58 7.12 -18.28
N TRP A 96 10.56 6.35 -18.74
CA TRP A 96 11.35 6.66 -19.94
C TRP A 96 10.74 6.12 -21.24
N ARG A 97 9.65 5.29 -21.18
CA ARG A 97 8.98 4.73 -22.36
C ARG A 97 7.73 5.54 -22.71
N ARG A 98 7.69 6.11 -23.92
CA ARG A 98 6.50 6.83 -24.42
C ARG A 98 5.25 5.94 -24.50
N SER A 99 5.41 4.65 -24.79
CA SER A 99 4.32 3.66 -24.81
C SER A 99 3.64 3.52 -23.44
N TRP A 100 4.40 3.67 -22.36
CA TRP A 100 3.86 3.62 -21.01
C TRP A 100 2.87 4.75 -20.73
N TYR A 101 3.17 5.99 -21.13
CA TYR A 101 2.23 7.12 -20.97
C TYR A 101 0.94 6.94 -21.78
N LYS A 102 1.03 6.34 -22.99
CA LYS A 102 -0.16 6.00 -23.77
C LYS A 102 -1.02 4.95 -23.08
N ALA A 103 -0.39 3.94 -22.47
CA ALA A 103 -1.10 2.92 -21.72
C ALA A 103 -1.78 3.48 -20.46
N VAL A 104 -1.12 4.41 -19.73
CA VAL A 104 -1.71 5.12 -18.58
C VAL A 104 -2.93 5.92 -19.02
N PHE A 105 -2.79 6.72 -20.09
CA PHE A 105 -3.89 7.54 -20.59
C PHE A 105 -5.07 6.70 -21.07
N GLY A 106 -4.80 5.60 -21.80
CA GLY A 106 -5.82 4.66 -22.23
C GLY A 106 -6.59 4.06 -21.04
N GLN A 107 -5.87 3.67 -19.97
CA GLN A 107 -6.49 3.12 -18.77
C GLN A 107 -7.36 4.14 -18.02
N VAL A 108 -6.95 5.42 -17.98
CA VAL A 108 -7.77 6.49 -17.41
C VAL A 108 -9.06 6.67 -18.21
N VAL A 109 -8.96 6.65 -19.55
CA VAL A 109 -10.14 6.76 -20.43
C VAL A 109 -11.08 5.57 -20.23
N GLU A 110 -10.56 4.34 -20.15
CA GLU A 110 -11.36 3.13 -19.87
C GLU A 110 -12.13 3.27 -18.54
N TYR A 111 -11.48 3.69 -17.45
CA TYR A 111 -12.14 3.88 -16.16
C TYR A 111 -13.16 5.03 -16.16
N THR A 112 -12.93 6.10 -16.92
CA THR A 112 -13.88 7.22 -16.99
C THR A 112 -15.12 6.91 -17.84
N HIS A 113 -14.98 6.07 -18.86
CA HIS A 113 -16.09 5.65 -19.71
C HIS A 113 -16.77 4.35 -19.23
N LEU A 114 -16.25 3.72 -18.16
CA LEU A 114 -16.74 2.46 -17.59
C LEU A 114 -16.82 1.32 -18.65
N GLU A 115 -15.93 1.36 -19.63
CA GLU A 115 -15.86 0.36 -20.71
C GLU A 115 -14.99 -0.84 -20.29
N ARG A 116 -15.29 -2.00 -20.83
CA ARG A 116 -14.43 -3.18 -20.68
C ARG A 116 -13.20 -3.00 -21.55
N GLY A 117 -12.07 -2.69 -20.90
CA GLY A 117 -10.77 -2.69 -21.55
C GLY A 117 -10.11 -4.07 -21.62
N HIS A 118 -8.86 -4.12 -22.04
CA HIS A 118 -8.06 -5.32 -22.02
C HIS A 118 -7.64 -5.68 -20.59
N ILE A 119 -7.88 -6.95 -20.21
CA ILE A 119 -7.48 -7.46 -18.90
C ILE A 119 -5.95 -7.58 -18.84
N ASN A 120 -5.33 -6.91 -17.86
CA ASN A 120 -3.94 -7.16 -17.50
C ASN A 120 -3.87 -8.24 -16.43
N ILE A 121 -3.10 -9.31 -16.67
CA ILE A 121 -2.99 -10.42 -15.70
C ILE A 121 -2.27 -9.95 -14.43
N GLY A 122 -1.28 -9.03 -14.55
CA GLY A 122 -0.62 -8.35 -13.45
C GLY A 122 -1.24 -6.99 -13.10
N HIS A 123 -0.40 -6.04 -12.69
CA HIS A 123 -0.80 -4.64 -12.51
C HIS A 123 -0.86 -3.93 -13.85
N ASN A 124 -1.86 -3.07 -14.03
CA ASN A 124 -1.90 -2.16 -15.17
C ASN A 124 -0.98 -0.93 -14.95
N SER A 125 -0.78 -0.13 -15.99
CA SER A 125 0.14 1.03 -15.93
C SER A 125 -0.31 2.11 -14.95
N LEU A 126 -1.63 2.29 -14.75
CA LEU A 126 -2.18 3.23 -13.77
C LEU A 126 -1.99 2.73 -12.34
N ALA A 127 -2.19 1.42 -12.11
CA ALA A 127 -1.89 0.78 -10.83
C ALA A 127 -0.41 0.92 -10.46
N GLY A 128 0.50 0.93 -11.45
CA GLY A 128 1.92 1.15 -11.22
C GLY A 128 2.24 2.52 -10.62
N ILE A 129 1.65 3.60 -11.15
CA ILE A 129 1.82 4.95 -10.57
C ILE A 129 1.27 4.98 -9.15
N SER A 130 0.06 4.47 -8.97
CA SER A 130 -0.62 4.43 -7.67
C SER A 130 0.21 3.68 -6.63
N TYR A 131 0.85 2.58 -7.06
CA TYR A 131 1.74 1.78 -6.23
C TYR A 131 2.97 2.57 -5.76
N VAL A 132 3.67 3.28 -6.68
CA VAL A 132 4.83 4.11 -6.32
C VAL A 132 4.42 5.25 -5.39
N ALA A 133 3.33 5.95 -5.69
CA ALA A 133 2.82 7.02 -4.85
C ALA A 133 2.48 6.52 -3.43
N PHE A 134 1.83 5.36 -3.34
CA PHE A 134 1.50 4.73 -2.06
C PHE A 134 2.75 4.38 -1.24
N PHE A 135 3.78 3.76 -1.88
CA PHE A 135 5.03 3.45 -1.20
C PHE A 135 5.79 4.70 -0.76
N ALA A 136 5.75 5.78 -1.57
CA ALA A 136 6.33 7.07 -1.18
C ALA A 136 5.62 7.66 0.04
N MET A 137 4.28 7.61 0.09
CA MET A 137 3.51 8.05 1.25
C MET A 137 3.84 7.21 2.48
N CYS A 138 3.87 5.88 2.38
CA CYS A 138 4.25 5.00 3.49
C CYS A 138 5.69 5.23 3.97
N GLY A 139 6.62 5.48 3.04
CA GLY A 139 8.00 5.85 3.37
C GLY A 139 8.09 7.16 4.13
N PHE A 140 7.33 8.17 3.68
CA PHE A 140 7.22 9.45 4.37
C PHE A 140 6.64 9.30 5.77
N GLU A 141 5.55 8.52 5.93
CA GLU A 141 4.97 8.19 7.23
C GLU A 141 5.97 7.49 8.16
N GLY A 142 6.72 6.52 7.63
CA GLY A 142 7.76 5.85 8.39
C GLY A 142 8.84 6.81 8.88
N VAL A 143 9.38 7.65 7.99
CA VAL A 143 10.44 8.61 8.32
C VAL A 143 9.96 9.64 9.34
N THR A 144 8.80 10.25 9.10
CA THR A 144 8.24 11.27 10.02
C THR A 144 7.80 10.66 11.34
N GLY A 145 7.16 9.49 11.32
CA GLY A 145 6.73 8.80 12.54
C GLY A 145 7.90 8.40 13.44
N PHE A 146 8.98 7.84 12.86
CA PHE A 146 10.18 7.50 13.63
C PHE A 146 10.99 8.72 14.04
N ALA A 147 10.94 9.84 13.32
CA ALA A 147 11.52 11.09 13.77
C ALA A 147 10.80 11.60 15.03
N LEU A 148 9.46 11.63 15.02
CA LEU A 148 8.66 12.01 16.19
C LEU A 148 8.85 11.04 17.38
N TYR A 149 8.98 9.74 17.10
CA TYR A 149 9.32 8.75 18.12
C TYR A 149 10.70 9.00 18.73
N GLY A 150 11.69 9.39 17.89
CA GLY A 150 13.06 9.72 18.30
C GLY A 150 13.14 10.92 19.23
N GLU A 151 12.25 11.89 19.12
CA GLU A 151 12.20 13.07 20.01
C GLU A 151 12.04 12.71 21.49
N SER A 152 11.43 11.57 21.79
CA SER A 152 11.30 11.07 23.17
C SER A 152 12.61 10.51 23.75
N ASN A 153 13.63 10.25 22.92
CA ASN A 153 14.94 9.72 23.30
C ASN A 153 16.06 10.40 22.49
N PRO A 154 16.39 11.67 22.82
CA PRO A 154 17.44 12.41 22.11
C PRO A 154 18.80 11.68 22.15
N GLY A 155 19.47 11.60 21.00
CA GLY A 155 20.70 10.84 20.82
C GLY A 155 20.50 9.31 20.70
N GLY A 156 19.28 8.81 20.77
CA GLY A 156 18.93 7.42 20.54
C GLY A 156 19.02 7.00 19.06
N PHE A 157 18.74 5.73 18.79
CA PHE A 157 18.88 5.16 17.43
C PHE A 157 18.03 5.92 16.41
N TRP A 158 16.75 6.12 16.68
CA TRP A 158 15.83 6.77 15.73
C TRP A 158 16.11 8.26 15.57
N ASP A 159 16.48 8.96 16.66
CA ASP A 159 16.89 10.36 16.57
C ASP A 159 18.13 10.52 15.68
N LYS A 160 19.14 9.66 15.82
CA LYS A 160 20.32 9.69 14.95
C LYS A 160 20.02 9.34 13.50
N LEU A 161 19.09 8.40 13.24
CA LEU A 161 18.80 7.93 11.91
C LEU A 161 17.92 8.90 11.11
N VAL A 162 16.83 9.39 11.70
CA VAL A 162 15.82 10.19 11.03
C VAL A 162 15.47 11.51 11.72
N GLY A 163 16.02 11.82 12.89
CA GLY A 163 15.74 13.06 13.65
C GLY A 163 16.09 14.34 12.89
N TRP A 164 17.01 14.28 11.93
CA TRP A 164 17.34 15.38 11.01
C TRP A 164 16.15 15.87 10.18
N THR A 165 15.11 15.07 10.03
CA THR A 165 13.90 15.46 9.28
C THR A 165 13.08 16.51 10.04
N THR A 166 13.12 16.50 11.35
CA THR A 166 12.39 17.48 12.18
C THR A 166 12.81 18.93 11.88
N PRO A 167 14.09 19.32 11.96
CA PRO A 167 14.49 20.67 11.58
C PRO A 167 14.33 20.95 10.08
N LEU A 168 14.52 19.94 9.20
CA LEU A 168 14.34 20.09 7.76
C LEU A 168 12.91 20.48 7.39
N LEU A 169 11.92 19.89 8.04
CA LEU A 169 10.51 20.14 7.78
C LEU A 169 9.95 21.34 8.58
N GLY A 170 10.80 22.02 9.35
CA GLY A 170 10.46 23.25 10.07
C GLY A 170 9.93 23.04 11.50
N GLY A 171 10.34 21.96 12.13
CA GLY A 171 10.10 21.65 13.55
C GLY A 171 9.02 20.62 13.80
N SER A 172 8.98 20.11 15.03
CA SER A 172 8.12 19.02 15.48
C SER A 172 6.63 19.25 15.15
N PHE A 173 6.10 20.45 15.34
CA PHE A 173 4.72 20.78 15.02
C PHE A 173 4.37 20.54 13.55
N ARG A 174 5.25 20.96 12.62
CA ARG A 174 5.05 20.75 11.19
C ARG A 174 5.15 19.28 10.82
N VAL A 175 6.06 18.55 11.45
CA VAL A 175 6.19 17.10 11.23
C VAL A 175 4.91 16.38 11.65
N HIS A 176 4.34 16.70 12.82
CA HIS A 176 3.04 16.14 13.25
C HIS A 176 1.92 16.46 12.24
N MET A 177 1.85 17.72 11.80
CA MET A 177 0.83 18.14 10.82
C MET A 177 0.96 17.39 9.48
N LEU A 178 2.17 17.26 8.95
CA LEU A 178 2.43 16.57 7.69
C LEU A 178 2.19 15.07 7.82
N HIS A 179 2.63 14.44 8.90
CA HIS A 179 2.36 13.03 9.20
C HIS A 179 0.84 12.77 9.24
N HIS A 180 0.08 13.59 9.93
CA HIS A 180 -1.36 13.47 9.98
C HIS A 180 -2.03 13.71 8.61
N LEU A 181 -1.55 14.68 7.82
CA LEU A 181 -2.07 14.95 6.48
C LEU A 181 -1.83 13.76 5.54
N VAL A 182 -0.63 13.19 5.54
CA VAL A 182 -0.30 12.05 4.68
C VAL A 182 -1.05 10.79 5.11
N ALA A 183 -1.30 10.58 6.40
CA ALA A 183 -2.18 9.53 6.89
C ALA A 183 -3.59 9.63 6.28
N TRP A 184 -4.18 10.82 6.20
CA TRP A 184 -5.46 11.04 5.50
C TRP A 184 -5.37 10.76 4.00
N LEU A 185 -4.28 11.14 3.33
CA LEU A 185 -4.08 10.82 1.91
C LEU A 185 -3.98 9.32 1.67
N ILE A 186 -3.35 8.57 2.58
CA ILE A 186 -3.32 7.10 2.52
C ILE A 186 -4.73 6.52 2.65
N ILE A 187 -5.59 7.03 3.54
CA ILE A 187 -6.97 6.54 3.66
C ILE A 187 -7.80 6.86 2.41
N VAL A 188 -7.64 8.06 1.85
CA VAL A 188 -8.28 8.40 0.56
C VAL A 188 -7.83 7.41 -0.53
N PHE A 189 -6.54 7.12 -0.61
CA PHE A 189 -6.01 6.11 -1.51
C PHE A 189 -6.62 4.71 -1.26
N VAL A 190 -6.73 4.28 -0.01
CA VAL A 190 -7.31 2.98 0.36
C VAL A 190 -8.78 2.88 -0.08
N VAL A 191 -9.56 3.96 0.09
CA VAL A 191 -10.96 4.00 -0.35
C VAL A 191 -11.06 3.85 -1.87
N PHE A 192 -10.23 4.58 -2.63
CA PHE A 192 -10.18 4.43 -4.10
C PHE A 192 -9.69 3.05 -4.52
N HIS A 193 -8.69 2.50 -3.84
CA HIS A 193 -8.17 1.17 -4.11
C HIS A 193 -9.26 0.09 -3.93
N LEU A 194 -10.00 0.14 -2.81
CA LEU A 194 -11.09 -0.78 -2.55
C LEU A 194 -12.22 -0.64 -3.60
N TYR A 195 -12.57 0.61 -3.93
CA TYR A 195 -13.57 0.85 -4.97
C TYR A 195 -13.18 0.23 -6.31
N ILE A 196 -11.97 0.49 -6.79
CA ILE A 196 -11.49 -0.04 -8.07
C ILE A 196 -11.36 -1.57 -8.02
N ALA A 197 -10.83 -2.14 -6.92
CA ALA A 197 -10.69 -3.59 -6.79
C ALA A 197 -12.04 -4.31 -6.80
N ILE A 198 -13.06 -3.74 -6.13
CA ILE A 198 -14.42 -4.29 -6.14
C ILE A 198 -15.04 -4.12 -7.52
N TYR A 199 -14.93 -2.94 -8.13
CA TYR A 199 -15.44 -2.65 -9.47
C TYR A 199 -14.86 -3.62 -10.52
N ASP A 200 -13.54 -3.79 -10.55
CA ASP A 200 -12.86 -4.70 -11.47
C ASP A 200 -13.27 -6.17 -11.23
N ALA A 201 -13.43 -6.58 -9.97
CA ALA A 201 -13.88 -7.93 -9.64
C ALA A 201 -15.29 -8.23 -10.19
N PHE A 202 -16.21 -7.26 -10.13
CA PHE A 202 -17.55 -7.40 -10.70
C PHE A 202 -17.55 -7.35 -12.23
N LEU A 203 -16.71 -6.48 -12.80
CA LEU A 203 -16.67 -6.28 -14.26
C LEU A 203 -16.02 -7.45 -14.99
N TYR A 204 -14.85 -7.90 -14.52
CA TYR A 204 -14.03 -8.89 -15.23
C TYR A 204 -14.26 -10.32 -14.76
N LYS A 205 -14.74 -10.53 -13.53
CA LYS A 205 -15.03 -11.87 -12.96
C LYS A 205 -13.85 -12.85 -13.06
N ASN A 206 -12.62 -12.33 -13.00
CA ASN A 206 -11.38 -13.09 -13.18
C ASN A 206 -10.74 -13.55 -11.86
N GLY A 207 -11.48 -13.48 -10.75
CA GLY A 207 -10.99 -13.87 -9.43
C GLY A 207 -9.96 -12.88 -8.84
N LEU A 208 -10.06 -11.58 -9.17
CA LEU A 208 -9.12 -10.56 -8.70
C LEU A 208 -8.97 -10.55 -7.17
N ILE A 209 -10.09 -10.48 -6.45
CA ILE A 209 -10.09 -10.46 -4.97
C ILE A 209 -9.62 -11.81 -4.42
N ASP A 210 -10.09 -12.93 -5.02
CA ASP A 210 -9.67 -14.26 -4.60
C ASP A 210 -8.17 -14.46 -4.79
N SER A 211 -7.59 -13.85 -5.82
CA SER A 211 -6.16 -14.01 -6.14
C SER A 211 -5.23 -13.43 -5.06
N ILE A 212 -5.62 -12.35 -4.37
CA ILE A 212 -4.80 -11.78 -3.30
C ILE A 212 -4.89 -12.59 -1.99
N VAL A 213 -5.84 -13.53 -1.93
CA VAL A 213 -5.95 -14.51 -0.82
C VAL A 213 -5.31 -15.83 -1.23
N ALA A 214 -5.71 -16.40 -2.38
CA ALA A 214 -5.34 -17.74 -2.82
C ALA A 214 -4.10 -17.79 -3.74
N GLY A 215 -3.81 -16.71 -4.48
CA GLY A 215 -2.67 -16.58 -5.40
C GLY A 215 -3.02 -16.67 -6.88
N PRO A 216 -3.84 -17.63 -7.32
CA PRO A 216 -4.19 -17.77 -8.73
C PRO A 216 -5.22 -16.77 -9.22
N LYS A 217 -5.09 -16.36 -10.48
CA LYS A 217 -6.03 -15.54 -11.23
C LYS A 217 -6.46 -16.27 -12.51
N PHE A 218 -7.69 -16.06 -12.96
CA PHE A 218 -8.18 -16.63 -14.22
C PHE A 218 -7.92 -15.64 -15.37
N TYR A 219 -7.58 -16.15 -16.54
CA TYR A 219 -7.37 -15.38 -17.76
C TYR A 219 -8.15 -15.96 -18.93
N GLU A 220 -8.44 -15.14 -19.93
CA GLU A 220 -9.07 -15.56 -21.19
C GLU A 220 -8.06 -15.46 -22.35
N PRO A 221 -8.24 -16.25 -23.44
CA PRO A 221 -7.42 -16.10 -24.63
C PRO A 221 -7.56 -14.68 -25.19
N GLY A 222 -6.45 -13.94 -25.24
CA GLY A 222 -6.43 -12.54 -25.64
C GLY A 222 -6.03 -11.56 -24.52
N ASP A 223 -6.03 -11.99 -23.26
CA ASP A 223 -5.55 -11.20 -22.16
C ASP A 223 -4.05 -10.90 -22.29
N HIS A 224 -3.65 -9.67 -21.95
CA HIS A 224 -2.24 -9.28 -21.98
C HIS A 224 -1.47 -9.87 -20.80
N ASP A 225 -0.49 -10.74 -21.12
CA ASP A 225 0.44 -11.27 -20.14
C ASP A 225 1.47 -10.19 -19.73
N ALA A 226 1.83 -10.16 -18.45
CA ALA A 226 2.82 -9.22 -17.92
C ALA A 226 4.19 -9.32 -18.64
N ASP A 227 4.50 -10.46 -19.24
CA ASP A 227 5.75 -10.70 -19.98
C ASP A 227 5.92 -9.79 -21.21
N LYS A 228 4.82 -9.29 -21.80
CA LYS A 228 4.87 -8.37 -22.95
C LYS A 228 5.33 -6.95 -22.60
N TRP A 229 5.41 -6.59 -21.32
CA TRP A 229 5.81 -5.26 -20.88
C TRP A 229 7.26 -5.21 -20.39
N ILE A 230 7.87 -6.37 -20.15
CA ILE A 230 9.24 -6.53 -19.63
C ILE A 230 10.24 -6.81 -20.74
N SER A 231 9.80 -7.32 -21.88
CA SER A 231 10.57 -7.47 -23.13
C SER A 231 10.50 -6.19 -23.96
#